data_284866098978a52c321e73f6a9339cb6
#
_entry.id   284866098978a52c321e73f6a9339cb6
#
_cell.length_a   1.000
_cell.length_b   1.000
_cell.length_c   1.000
_cell.angle_alpha   90.00
_cell.angle_beta   90.00
_cell.angle_gamma   90.00
#
_symmetry.space_group_name_H-M   'P 1'
#
loop_
_entity.id
_entity.type
_entity.pdbx_description
1 polymer ?
#
loop_
_entity_poly.entity_id
_entity_poly.type
_entity_poly.pdbx_seq_one_letter_code
_entity_poly.pdbx_strand_id
1 'polypeptide(L)'
;MLEKYYEKVKGIVHKCRKDYYLHLWEKEDWDQEGRICLYELLEAQPDLMEEEKKLYVYFKTKFRNRILDSVRKQESQKRRLDRMAYEEVGEISHRLPEGGLWLDDYYALHELLDSYRRKVPQDKQEAYERLWADERFKGRKAMLKELQEVIQ
;
A
#
# COMPACT_ATOMS: atom_id res chain seq x y z
N MET A 1 33.35 -17.25 -18.75
CA MET A 1 33.65 -16.26 -19.80
C MET A 1 32.86 -14.96 -19.64
N LEU A 2 31.54 -15.04 -19.49
CA LEU A 2 30.68 -13.89 -19.28
C LEU A 2 31.08 -13.06 -18.04
N GLU A 3 31.43 -13.71 -16.95
CA GLU A 3 31.77 -13.03 -15.69
C GLU A 3 32.99 -12.13 -15.82
N LYS A 4 33.96 -12.52 -16.64
CA LYS A 4 35.15 -11.68 -16.94
C LYS A 4 34.76 -10.35 -17.58
N TYR A 5 33.78 -10.36 -18.49
CA TYR A 5 33.28 -9.12 -19.12
C TYR A 5 32.33 -8.36 -18.20
N TYR A 6 31.58 -9.08 -17.38
CA TYR A 6 30.67 -8.44 -16.40
C TYR A 6 31.47 -7.62 -15.37
N GLU A 7 32.59 -8.12 -14.87
CA GLU A 7 33.41 -7.34 -13.92
C GLU A 7 33.87 -6.01 -14.51
N LYS A 8 34.09 -5.91 -15.82
CA LYS A 8 34.43 -4.65 -16.50
C LYS A 8 33.29 -3.63 -16.55
N VAL A 9 32.06 -4.09 -16.63
CA VAL A 9 30.86 -3.22 -16.78
C VAL A 9 30.03 -3.10 -15.52
N LYS A 10 30.33 -3.86 -14.48
CA LYS A 10 29.65 -3.89 -13.18
C LYS A 10 29.48 -2.51 -12.54
N GLY A 11 30.46 -1.62 -12.71
CA GLY A 11 30.38 -0.25 -12.22
C GLY A 11 29.21 0.55 -12.79
N ILE A 12 28.83 0.27 -14.05
CA ILE A 12 27.66 0.87 -14.70
C ILE A 12 26.37 0.43 -14.01
N VAL A 13 26.25 -0.87 -13.72
CA VAL A 13 25.09 -1.48 -13.03
C VAL A 13 24.93 -0.85 -11.65
N HIS A 14 26.01 -0.76 -10.89
CA HIS A 14 25.99 -0.17 -9.55
C HIS A 14 25.65 1.33 -9.55
N LYS A 15 26.11 2.07 -10.57
CA LYS A 15 25.74 3.47 -10.74
C LYS A 15 24.25 3.61 -11.07
N CYS A 16 23.72 2.82 -12.00
CA CYS A 16 22.29 2.81 -12.31
C CYS A 16 21.44 2.47 -11.10
N ARG A 17 21.86 1.55 -10.24
CA ARG A 17 21.18 1.23 -8.99
C ARG A 17 21.10 2.42 -8.04
N LYS A 18 22.10 3.28 -8.01
CA LYS A 18 22.09 4.52 -7.20
C LYS A 18 21.20 5.61 -7.81
N ASP A 19 21.16 5.69 -9.14
CA ASP A 19 20.47 6.76 -9.86
C ASP A 19 18.97 6.47 -10.06
N TYR A 20 18.57 5.20 -10.09
CA TYR A 20 17.20 4.77 -10.36
C TYR A 20 16.67 3.86 -9.26
N TYR A 21 15.36 3.96 -8.98
CA TYR A 21 14.67 3.12 -8.02
C TYR A 21 13.72 2.15 -8.73
N LEU A 22 13.90 0.86 -8.45
CA LEU A 22 12.98 -0.21 -8.85
C LEU A 22 12.47 -0.92 -7.60
N HIS A 23 11.16 -0.95 -7.46
CA HIS A 23 10.49 -1.55 -6.31
C HIS A 23 10.79 -3.05 -6.22
N LEU A 24 11.09 -3.54 -5.04
CA LEU A 24 11.44 -4.93 -4.74
C LEU A 24 12.74 -5.45 -5.36
N TRP A 25 13.53 -4.61 -6.04
CA TRP A 25 14.83 -5.02 -6.57
C TRP A 25 15.92 -4.85 -5.52
N GLU A 26 16.60 -5.96 -5.22
CA GLU A 26 17.79 -5.99 -4.39
C GLU A 26 19.05 -5.88 -5.26
N LYS A 27 20.22 -5.87 -4.61
CA LYS A 27 21.51 -5.76 -5.31
C LYS A 27 21.71 -6.92 -6.29
N GLU A 28 21.33 -8.11 -5.88
CA GLU A 28 21.43 -9.35 -6.66
C GLU A 28 20.58 -9.29 -7.93
N ASP A 29 19.39 -8.69 -7.86
CA ASP A 29 18.50 -8.52 -9.02
C ASP A 29 19.13 -7.58 -10.06
N TRP A 30 19.76 -6.49 -9.61
CA TRP A 30 20.50 -5.57 -10.47
C TRP A 30 21.68 -6.25 -11.15
N ASP A 31 22.45 -7.03 -10.40
CA ASP A 31 23.59 -7.76 -10.93
C ASP A 31 23.17 -8.85 -11.93
N GLN A 32 22.08 -9.55 -11.65
CA GLN A 32 21.51 -10.54 -12.57
C GLN A 32 21.01 -9.90 -13.86
N GLU A 33 20.28 -8.81 -13.76
CA GLU A 33 19.78 -8.08 -14.93
C GLU A 33 20.93 -7.51 -15.77
N GLY A 34 21.99 -7.06 -15.12
CA GLY A 34 23.23 -6.64 -15.78
C GLY A 34 23.89 -7.78 -16.56
N ARG A 35 23.96 -8.98 -15.99
CA ARG A 35 24.51 -10.17 -16.69
C ARG A 35 23.64 -10.58 -17.87
N ILE A 36 22.32 -10.56 -17.74
CA ILE A 36 21.39 -10.87 -18.83
C ILE A 36 21.56 -9.86 -19.98
N CYS A 37 21.61 -8.58 -19.64
CA CYS A 37 21.80 -7.51 -20.64
C CYS A 37 23.14 -7.65 -21.37
N LEU A 38 24.20 -7.98 -20.64
CA LEU A 38 25.53 -8.21 -21.22
C LEU A 38 25.54 -9.43 -22.13
N TYR A 39 24.93 -10.54 -21.70
CA TYR A 39 24.82 -11.75 -22.51
C TYR A 39 24.12 -11.47 -23.85
N GLU A 40 22.95 -10.83 -23.80
CA GLU A 40 22.20 -10.46 -25.00
C GLU A 40 22.99 -9.52 -25.92
N LEU A 41 23.76 -8.59 -25.35
CA LEU A 41 24.63 -7.69 -26.11
C LEU A 41 25.76 -8.42 -26.84
N LEU A 42 26.44 -9.31 -26.13
CA LEU A 42 27.56 -10.08 -26.69
C LEU A 42 27.09 -11.14 -27.69
N GLU A 43 25.90 -11.68 -27.52
CA GLU A 43 25.27 -12.59 -28.48
C GLU A 43 24.93 -11.87 -29.79
N ALA A 44 24.37 -10.63 -29.68
CA ALA A 44 24.04 -9.83 -30.84
C ALA A 44 25.27 -9.23 -31.56
N GLN A 45 26.32 -8.91 -30.81
CA GLN A 45 27.53 -8.29 -31.32
C GLN A 45 28.80 -8.90 -30.70
N PRO A 46 29.24 -10.08 -31.18
CA PRO A 46 30.43 -10.77 -30.65
C PRO A 46 31.71 -9.96 -30.76
N ASP A 47 31.81 -9.06 -31.72
CA ASP A 47 32.98 -8.22 -31.97
C ASP A 47 33.34 -7.31 -30.78
N LEU A 48 32.34 -7.02 -29.94
CA LEU A 48 32.53 -6.21 -28.72
C LEU A 48 33.42 -6.88 -27.67
N MET A 49 33.65 -8.20 -27.76
CA MET A 49 34.56 -8.92 -26.88
C MET A 49 36.00 -8.46 -27.07
N GLU A 50 36.38 -8.03 -28.24
CA GLU A 50 37.72 -7.57 -28.61
C GLU A 50 37.92 -6.06 -28.31
N GLU A 51 36.85 -5.28 -28.28
CA GLU A 51 36.91 -3.85 -28.12
C GLU A 51 36.28 -3.34 -26.80
N GLU A 52 37.07 -3.34 -25.74
CA GLU A 52 36.59 -2.98 -24.38
C GLU A 52 35.95 -1.61 -24.28
N LYS A 53 36.47 -0.59 -24.98
CA LYS A 53 35.91 0.75 -24.96
C LYS A 53 34.52 0.80 -25.59
N LYS A 54 34.32 0.10 -26.70
CA LYS A 54 33.04 -0.02 -27.36
C LYS A 54 32.06 -0.82 -26.49
N LEU A 55 32.48 -1.94 -25.93
CA LEU A 55 31.70 -2.74 -25.01
C LEU A 55 31.13 -1.88 -23.88
N TYR A 56 31.97 -1.07 -23.24
CA TYR A 56 31.54 -0.18 -22.14
C TYR A 56 30.46 0.80 -22.59
N VAL A 57 30.64 1.47 -23.73
CA VAL A 57 29.67 2.46 -24.26
C VAL A 57 28.35 1.80 -24.65
N TYR A 58 28.42 0.69 -25.39
CA TYR A 58 27.22 -0.03 -25.84
C TYR A 58 26.42 -0.63 -24.66
N PHE A 59 27.12 -1.24 -23.71
CA PHE A 59 26.51 -1.77 -22.52
C PHE A 59 25.86 -0.68 -21.69
N LYS A 60 26.54 0.44 -21.46
CA LYS A 60 26.00 1.58 -20.73
C LYS A 60 24.68 2.07 -21.33
N THR A 61 24.64 2.23 -22.65
CA THR A 61 23.43 2.68 -23.36
C THR A 61 22.33 1.65 -23.28
N LYS A 62 22.62 0.37 -23.58
CA LYS A 62 21.63 -0.71 -23.57
C LYS A 62 21.07 -0.93 -22.17
N PHE A 63 21.92 -1.02 -21.15
CA PHE A 63 21.51 -1.26 -19.79
C PHE A 63 20.67 -0.09 -19.23
N ARG A 64 21.12 1.15 -19.45
CA ARG A 64 20.39 2.34 -19.04
C ARG A 64 18.98 2.40 -19.66
N ASN A 65 18.87 2.13 -20.96
CA ASN A 65 17.57 2.09 -21.65
C ASN A 65 16.67 0.99 -21.05
N ARG A 66 17.21 -0.19 -20.78
CA ARG A 66 16.49 -1.29 -20.15
C ARG A 66 15.96 -0.94 -18.77
N ILE A 67 16.77 -0.27 -17.95
CA ILE A 67 16.34 0.20 -16.63
C ILE A 67 15.30 1.31 -16.75
N LEU A 68 15.47 2.25 -17.66
CA LEU A 68 14.47 3.29 -17.91
C LEU A 68 13.12 2.72 -18.35
N ASP A 69 13.11 1.68 -19.18
CA ASP A 69 11.88 0.98 -19.56
C ASP A 69 11.22 0.29 -18.38
N SER A 70 12.00 -0.31 -17.49
CA SER A 70 11.50 -0.89 -16.24
C SER A 70 10.90 0.16 -15.31
N VAL A 71 11.55 1.32 -15.17
CA VAL A 71 11.03 2.47 -14.40
C VAL A 71 9.73 2.99 -15.01
N ARG A 72 9.67 3.14 -16.33
CA ARG A 72 8.43 3.57 -17.03
C ARG A 72 7.28 2.59 -16.83
N LYS A 73 7.54 1.29 -16.86
CA LYS A 73 6.54 0.26 -16.56
C LYS A 73 6.03 0.38 -15.13
N GLN A 74 6.94 0.55 -14.17
CA GLN A 74 6.60 0.74 -12.75
C GLN A 74 5.73 1.99 -12.55
N GLU A 75 6.10 3.12 -13.14
CA GLU A 75 5.34 4.37 -13.06
C GLU A 75 3.98 4.27 -13.78
N SER A 76 3.93 3.57 -14.91
CA SER A 76 2.67 3.34 -15.63
C SER A 76 1.68 2.51 -14.80
N GLN A 77 2.15 1.48 -14.12
CA GLN A 77 1.33 0.68 -13.20
C GLN A 77 0.82 1.52 -12.03
N LYS A 78 1.69 2.34 -11.44
CA LYS A 78 1.30 3.27 -10.38
C LYS A 78 0.23 4.25 -10.85
N ARG A 79 0.45 4.90 -12.00
CA ARG A 79 -0.53 5.83 -12.59
C ARG A 79 -1.85 5.14 -12.95
N ARG A 80 -1.82 3.87 -13.33
CA ARG A 80 -3.04 3.09 -13.58
C ARG A 80 -3.84 2.89 -12.31
N LEU A 81 -3.19 2.60 -11.20
CA LEU A 81 -3.83 2.50 -9.89
C LEU A 81 -4.38 3.86 -9.44
N ASP A 82 -3.61 4.93 -9.62
CA ASP A 82 -4.03 6.29 -9.27
C ASP A 82 -5.22 6.80 -10.12
N ARG A 83 -5.39 6.26 -11.33
CA ARG A 83 -6.52 6.58 -12.24
C ARG A 83 -7.73 5.66 -12.07
N MET A 84 -7.65 4.63 -11.23
CA MET A 84 -8.83 3.83 -10.90
C MET A 84 -9.87 4.74 -10.25
N ALA A 85 -11.13 4.48 -10.55
CA ALA A 85 -12.24 5.26 -10.02
C ALA A 85 -12.09 5.43 -8.51
N TYR A 86 -11.91 6.69 -8.10
CA TYR A 86 -11.87 7.06 -6.70
C TYR A 86 -13.30 7.25 -6.22
N GLU A 87 -13.72 6.44 -5.27
CA GLU A 87 -15.00 6.62 -4.58
C GLU A 87 -14.72 7.27 -3.21
N GLU A 88 -15.37 8.37 -2.94
CA GLU A 88 -15.28 8.99 -1.62
C GLU A 88 -15.81 8.05 -0.54
N VAL A 89 -15.10 7.97 0.58
CA VAL A 89 -15.50 7.12 1.72
C VAL A 89 -16.93 7.43 2.18
N GLY A 90 -17.35 8.68 2.08
CA GLY A 90 -18.72 9.09 2.38
C GLY A 90 -19.77 8.42 1.49
N GLU A 91 -19.48 8.22 0.21
CA GLU A 91 -20.41 7.60 -0.75
C GLU A 91 -20.51 6.07 -0.58
N ILE A 92 -19.43 5.43 -0.17
CA ILE A 92 -19.37 3.96 0.02
C ILE A 92 -19.43 3.54 1.49
N SER A 93 -19.65 4.48 2.40
CA SER A 93 -19.69 4.20 3.85
C SER A 93 -20.66 3.06 4.21
N HIS A 94 -21.77 2.94 3.49
CA HIS A 94 -22.75 1.86 3.67
C HIS A 94 -22.26 0.47 3.17
N ARG A 95 -21.20 0.42 2.38
CA ARG A 95 -20.58 -0.82 1.86
C ARG A 95 -19.33 -1.22 2.63
N LEU A 96 -18.74 -0.26 3.36
CA LEU A 96 -17.58 -0.55 4.18
C LEU A 96 -18.05 -1.29 5.44
N PRO A 97 -17.32 -2.31 5.88
CA PRO A 97 -17.58 -2.88 7.19
C PRO A 97 -17.42 -1.75 8.21
N GLU A 98 -18.45 -1.56 9.02
CA GLU A 98 -18.36 -0.61 10.13
C GLU A 98 -17.12 -0.98 10.96
N GLY A 99 -16.25 0.02 11.16
CA GLY A 99 -15.15 -0.12 12.10
C GLY A 99 -15.76 -0.29 13.48
N GLY A 100 -16.08 -1.53 13.83
CA GLY A 100 -16.62 -1.87 15.13
C GLY A 100 -15.62 -1.51 16.23
N LEU A 101 -16.13 -1.35 17.42
CA LEU A 101 -15.30 -1.26 18.62
C LEU A 101 -14.40 -2.50 18.73
N TRP A 102 -13.20 -2.31 19.24
CA TRP A 102 -12.36 -3.44 19.66
C TRP A 102 -13.15 -4.32 20.61
N LEU A 103 -12.88 -5.61 20.60
CA LEU A 103 -13.67 -6.59 21.37
C LEU A 103 -13.81 -6.22 22.85
N ASP A 104 -12.71 -5.75 23.46
CA ASP A 104 -12.68 -5.33 24.86
C ASP A 104 -13.57 -4.09 25.09
N ASP A 105 -13.48 -3.11 24.20
CA ASP A 105 -14.31 -1.90 24.26
C ASP A 105 -15.79 -2.22 24.02
N TYR A 106 -16.07 -3.18 23.14
CA TYR A 106 -17.41 -3.66 22.88
C TYR A 106 -18.03 -4.28 24.13
N TYR A 107 -17.32 -5.16 24.82
CA TYR A 107 -17.81 -5.78 26.06
C TYR A 107 -17.94 -4.76 27.20
N ALA A 108 -16.98 -3.85 27.35
CA ALA A 108 -17.04 -2.78 28.33
C ALA A 108 -18.26 -1.87 28.10
N LEU A 109 -18.54 -1.51 26.84
CA LEU A 109 -19.71 -0.71 26.49
C LEU A 109 -21.00 -1.48 26.80
N HIS A 110 -21.09 -2.76 26.48
CA HIS A 110 -22.25 -3.59 26.79
C HIS A 110 -22.52 -3.68 28.30
N GLU A 111 -21.49 -3.90 29.11
CA GLU A 111 -21.62 -3.90 30.56
C GLU A 111 -22.15 -2.58 31.12
N LEU A 112 -21.66 -1.46 30.60
CA LEU A 112 -22.13 -0.12 30.98
C LEU A 112 -23.59 0.09 30.60
N LEU A 113 -23.98 -0.32 29.42
CA LEU A 113 -25.36 -0.21 28.92
C LEU A 113 -26.32 -1.10 29.71
N ASP A 114 -25.93 -2.32 30.04
CA ASP A 114 -26.72 -3.21 30.87
C ASP A 114 -26.87 -2.68 32.31
N SER A 115 -25.81 -2.10 32.85
CA SER A 115 -25.85 -1.46 34.15
C SER A 115 -26.78 -0.24 34.13
N TYR A 116 -26.74 0.57 33.10
CA TYR A 116 -27.65 1.70 32.94
C TYR A 116 -29.11 1.23 32.79
N ARG A 117 -29.37 0.19 31.99
CA ARG A 117 -30.70 -0.39 31.80
C ARG A 117 -31.33 -0.85 33.11
N ARG A 118 -30.53 -1.42 34.02
CA ARG A 118 -31.02 -1.84 35.36
C ARG A 118 -31.34 -0.68 36.27
N LYS A 119 -30.66 0.47 36.07
CA LYS A 119 -30.87 1.68 36.89
C LYS A 119 -31.97 2.61 36.35
N VAL A 120 -32.40 2.45 35.09
CA VAL A 120 -33.43 3.24 34.46
C VAL A 120 -34.76 3.01 35.18
N PRO A 121 -35.48 4.08 35.63
CA PRO A 121 -36.81 3.97 36.21
C PRO A 121 -37.79 3.31 35.26
N GLN A 122 -38.76 2.59 35.80
CA GLN A 122 -39.69 1.79 35.00
C GLN A 122 -40.49 2.62 34.00
N ASP A 123 -40.77 3.86 34.31
CA ASP A 123 -41.43 4.84 33.42
C ASP A 123 -40.57 5.28 32.23
N LYS A 124 -39.25 5.17 32.34
CA LYS A 124 -38.28 5.47 31.27
C LYS A 124 -37.79 4.27 30.47
N GLN A 125 -38.16 3.06 30.87
CA GLN A 125 -37.67 1.85 30.17
C GLN A 125 -38.16 1.76 28.72
N GLU A 126 -39.43 2.13 28.47
CA GLU A 126 -39.94 2.18 27.11
C GLU A 126 -39.17 3.18 26.24
N ALA A 127 -38.86 4.35 26.81
CA ALA A 127 -38.02 5.34 26.12
C ALA A 127 -36.62 4.84 25.82
N TYR A 128 -36.04 4.05 26.73
CA TYR A 128 -34.73 3.41 26.52
C TYR A 128 -34.77 2.35 25.38
N GLU A 129 -35.80 1.51 25.36
CA GLU A 129 -35.97 0.52 24.28
C GLU A 129 -36.16 1.22 22.91
N ARG A 130 -36.89 2.31 22.86
CA ARG A 130 -37.05 3.12 21.66
C ARG A 130 -35.74 3.81 21.24
N LEU A 131 -34.92 4.25 22.20
CA LEU A 131 -33.61 4.78 21.93
C LEU A 131 -32.68 3.71 21.30
N TRP A 132 -32.73 2.50 21.83
CA TRP A 132 -31.96 1.37 21.32
C TRP A 132 -32.39 0.94 19.91
N ALA A 133 -33.69 1.05 19.62
CA ALA A 133 -34.22 0.83 18.27
C ALA A 133 -34.01 2.00 17.30
N ASP A 134 -33.24 3.01 17.70
CA ASP A 134 -32.98 4.25 16.93
C ASP A 134 -34.26 5.04 16.54
N GLU A 135 -35.30 4.90 17.31
CA GLU A 135 -36.54 5.64 17.09
C GLU A 135 -36.46 7.08 17.57
N ARG A 136 -37.24 7.96 16.94
CA ARG A 136 -37.41 9.37 17.39
C ARG A 136 -38.51 9.47 18.42
N PHE A 137 -38.22 10.09 19.55
CA PHE A 137 -39.20 10.35 20.60
C PHE A 137 -38.88 11.62 21.40
N LYS A 138 -39.81 12.11 22.16
CA LYS A 138 -39.64 13.28 23.00
C LYS A 138 -38.72 12.95 24.18
N GLY A 139 -37.65 13.70 24.35
CA GLY A 139 -36.65 13.49 25.40
C GLY A 139 -35.42 12.64 24.97
N ARG A 140 -35.38 12.20 23.73
CA ARG A 140 -34.25 11.42 23.20
C ARG A 140 -32.87 12.09 23.42
N LYS A 141 -32.77 13.39 23.17
CA LYS A 141 -31.54 14.15 23.36
C LYS A 141 -31.09 14.18 24.82
N ALA A 142 -32.00 14.33 25.75
CA ALA A 142 -31.70 14.31 27.19
C ALA A 142 -31.20 12.92 27.62
N MET A 143 -31.83 11.87 27.14
CA MET A 143 -31.46 10.49 27.45
C MET A 143 -30.09 10.12 26.87
N LEU A 144 -29.81 10.55 25.64
CA LEU A 144 -28.48 10.39 25.03
C LEU A 144 -27.40 11.11 25.81
N LYS A 145 -27.69 12.30 26.34
CA LYS A 145 -26.74 13.06 27.15
C LYS A 145 -26.46 12.35 28.48
N GLU A 146 -27.50 11.82 29.14
CA GLU A 146 -27.33 11.01 30.36
C GLU A 146 -26.46 9.76 30.10
N LEU A 147 -26.69 9.06 28.98
CA LEU A 147 -25.86 7.92 28.56
C LEU A 147 -24.40 8.32 28.32
N GLN A 148 -24.16 9.44 27.65
CA GLN A 148 -22.80 9.93 27.40
C GLN A 148 -22.06 10.22 28.71
N GLU A 149 -22.74 10.77 29.71
CA GLU A 149 -22.17 11.03 31.04
C GLU A 149 -21.81 9.73 31.79
N VAL A 150 -22.57 8.66 31.55
CA VAL A 150 -22.31 7.33 32.16
C VAL A 150 -21.13 6.62 31.47
N ILE A 151 -20.93 6.86 30.19
CA ILE A 151 -19.87 6.21 29.38
C ILE A 151 -18.51 6.91 29.58
N GLN A 152 -18.49 8.19 29.89
CA GLN A 152 -17.28 8.95 30.20
C GLN A 152 -16.76 8.63 31.61
#